data_f2467194fc35dc19757e0c16262c0790
#
_entry.id   f2467194fc35dc19757e0c16262c0790
#
_cell.length_a   1.000
_cell.length_b   1.000
_cell.length_c   1.000
_cell.angle_alpha   90.00
_cell.angle_beta   90.00
_cell.angle_gamma   90.00
#
_symmetry.space_group_name_H-M   'P 1'
#
loop_
_entity.id
_entity.type
_entity.pdbx_description
1 polymer ?
#
loop_
_entity_poly.entity_id
_entity_poly.type
_entity_poly.pdbx_seq_one_letter_code
_entity_poly.pdbx_strand_id
1 'polypeptide(L)'
;MKRRPRIYYTEAQKALMWDRWKAGDTLHEIGKLFDRPHTSIHTILSATGGIRPRARRRSHLTLSLAEREEISRSLAAVESVRCVAKRLKRAASTISRELLRNGGKTCYRATKADEAAWERARRPKTCKLACNPELAQIVAGKLQSQWSPEQIAGWLKRTYPGAKDLQVSHEAIYRTLFVQTRGALKKELLEHLRRTRGMRRSRHYTQKTPIHGRIVDAVPIGERPACIEDWAVPGHWEGDLLFGDAYSQIATLVERHTRYVMLVKLVDKDSYTVAAALARHAQTLPQELYRSLTWDRGSEMAGHKRFTVATDIQVYFCDPQNPWQRGTNENTNGLLRQYLPKGLDISGYSQDELDAIARKLNERPRKTLGYRTPAEMFNECVASTG
;
A
#
# COMPACT_ATOMS: atom_id res chain seq x y z
N MET A 1 -12.31 27.38 -34.07
CA MET A 1 -12.76 26.39 -33.08
C MET A 1 -13.35 27.10 -31.87
N LYS A 2 -14.61 26.84 -31.48
CA LYS A 2 -15.21 27.40 -30.25
C LYS A 2 -14.48 26.80 -29.03
N ARG A 3 -13.86 27.63 -28.19
CA ARG A 3 -13.28 27.19 -26.92
C ARG A 3 -14.36 26.60 -26.03
N ARG A 4 -14.19 25.35 -25.59
CA ARG A 4 -15.09 24.73 -24.59
C ARG A 4 -15.04 25.54 -23.28
N PRO A 5 -16.17 25.83 -22.64
CA PRO A 5 -16.19 26.58 -21.38
C PRO A 5 -15.40 25.84 -20.31
N ARG A 6 -14.62 26.57 -19.50
CA ARG A 6 -13.89 26.00 -18.36
C ARG A 6 -14.89 25.43 -17.34
N ILE A 7 -14.62 24.20 -16.90
CA ILE A 7 -15.42 23.55 -15.87
C ILE A 7 -14.87 23.97 -14.52
N TYR A 8 -15.70 24.63 -13.73
CA TYR A 8 -15.39 25.01 -12.35
C TYR A 8 -16.21 24.14 -11.39
N TYR A 9 -15.57 23.66 -10.33
CA TYR A 9 -16.20 22.90 -9.27
C TYR A 9 -16.14 23.69 -7.97
N THR A 10 -17.25 23.71 -7.23
CA THR A 10 -17.31 24.29 -5.89
C THR A 10 -16.51 23.44 -4.90
N GLU A 11 -16.15 24.02 -3.77
CA GLU A 11 -15.44 23.26 -2.70
C GLU A 11 -16.27 22.09 -2.16
N ALA A 12 -17.60 22.24 -2.09
CA ALA A 12 -18.51 21.15 -1.73
C ALA A 12 -18.49 20.02 -2.75
N GLN A 13 -18.50 20.34 -4.04
CA GLN A 13 -18.39 19.35 -5.11
C GLN A 13 -17.04 18.63 -5.08
N LYS A 14 -15.95 19.35 -4.87
CA LYS A 14 -14.63 18.74 -4.69
C LYS A 14 -14.58 17.84 -3.46
N ALA A 15 -15.17 18.25 -2.36
CA ALA A 15 -15.25 17.43 -1.14
C ALA A 15 -16.00 16.12 -1.42
N LEU A 16 -17.13 16.17 -2.11
CA LEU A 16 -17.91 15.00 -2.49
C LEU A 16 -17.11 14.07 -3.43
N MET A 17 -16.35 14.62 -4.42
CA MET A 17 -15.46 13.84 -5.27
C MET A 17 -14.44 13.05 -4.45
N TRP A 18 -13.84 13.69 -3.45
CA TRP A 18 -12.88 13.04 -2.56
C TRP A 18 -13.51 11.97 -1.68
N ASP A 19 -14.73 12.18 -1.19
CA ASP A 19 -15.44 11.20 -0.37
C ASP A 19 -15.80 9.95 -1.19
N ARG A 20 -16.30 10.13 -2.41
CA ARG A 20 -16.59 9.04 -3.35
C ARG A 20 -15.34 8.29 -3.78
N TRP A 21 -14.25 9.02 -4.10
CA TRP A 21 -12.96 8.40 -4.41
C TRP A 21 -12.42 7.56 -3.25
N LYS A 22 -12.56 8.05 -2.01
CA LYS A 22 -12.19 7.32 -0.81
C LYS A 22 -13.07 6.08 -0.59
N ALA A 23 -14.34 6.15 -0.92
CA ALA A 23 -15.27 5.02 -0.86
C ALA A 23 -14.93 3.91 -1.88
N GLY A 24 -14.19 4.24 -2.95
CA GLY A 24 -13.74 3.28 -3.96
C GLY A 24 -14.41 3.42 -5.32
N ASP A 25 -15.26 4.44 -5.49
CA ASP A 25 -15.93 4.70 -6.76
C ASP A 25 -14.91 4.95 -7.89
N THR A 26 -15.27 4.57 -9.10
CA THR A 26 -14.46 4.82 -10.29
C THR A 26 -14.60 6.28 -10.76
N LEU A 27 -13.63 6.75 -11.54
CA LEU A 27 -13.71 8.11 -12.13
C LEU A 27 -14.97 8.31 -13.00
N HIS A 28 -15.45 7.26 -13.63
CA HIS A 28 -16.67 7.30 -14.44
C HIS A 28 -17.92 7.43 -13.58
N GLU A 29 -18.03 6.66 -12.50
CA GLU A 29 -19.14 6.75 -11.55
C GLU A 29 -19.18 8.14 -10.90
N ILE A 30 -18.03 8.66 -10.46
CA ILE A 30 -17.94 10.02 -9.91
C ILE A 30 -18.33 11.06 -10.99
N GLY A 31 -17.87 10.88 -12.24
CA GLY A 31 -18.20 11.77 -13.35
C GLY A 31 -19.70 11.83 -13.62
N LYS A 32 -20.40 10.68 -13.59
CA LYS A 32 -21.85 10.59 -13.75
C LYS A 32 -22.62 11.38 -12.70
N LEU A 33 -22.17 11.42 -11.43
CA LEU A 33 -22.81 12.20 -10.36
C LEU A 33 -22.86 13.71 -10.65
N PHE A 34 -21.91 14.20 -11.44
CA PHE A 34 -21.81 15.63 -11.78
C PHE A 34 -22.22 15.93 -13.22
N ASP A 35 -22.69 14.93 -13.95
CA ASP A 35 -22.92 15.02 -15.41
C ASP A 35 -21.69 15.62 -16.13
N ARG A 36 -20.52 15.06 -15.84
CA ARG A 36 -19.23 15.55 -16.35
C ARG A 36 -18.33 14.41 -16.81
N PRO A 37 -17.47 14.64 -17.82
CA PRO A 37 -16.50 13.65 -18.27
C PRO A 37 -15.55 13.25 -17.12
N HIS A 38 -15.23 11.96 -17.04
CA HIS A 38 -14.29 11.42 -16.04
C HIS A 38 -12.92 12.12 -16.07
N THR A 39 -12.51 12.66 -17.22
CA THR A 39 -11.25 13.39 -17.38
C THR A 39 -11.19 14.66 -16.52
N SER A 40 -12.32 15.36 -16.31
CA SER A 40 -12.37 16.54 -15.43
C SER A 40 -12.20 16.16 -13.97
N ILE A 41 -12.74 15.02 -13.53
CA ILE A 41 -12.54 14.46 -12.20
C ILE A 41 -11.08 14.01 -12.03
N HIS A 42 -10.55 13.32 -13.05
CA HIS A 42 -9.15 12.91 -13.07
C HIS A 42 -8.20 14.09 -12.83
N THR A 43 -8.42 15.23 -13.49
CA THR A 43 -7.57 16.42 -13.35
C THR A 43 -7.50 16.92 -11.89
N ILE A 44 -8.63 16.89 -11.16
CA ILE A 44 -8.67 17.32 -9.75
C ILE A 44 -7.96 16.32 -8.84
N LEU A 45 -8.24 15.03 -9.02
CA LEU A 45 -7.69 13.98 -8.16
C LEU A 45 -6.20 13.74 -8.42
N SER A 46 -5.76 13.79 -9.68
CA SER A 46 -4.37 13.57 -10.07
C SER A 46 -3.42 14.69 -9.61
N ALA A 47 -3.92 15.93 -9.51
CA ALA A 47 -3.13 17.07 -9.02
C ALA A 47 -2.52 16.83 -7.61
N THR A 48 -3.11 15.93 -6.83
CA THR A 48 -2.64 15.55 -5.50
C THR A 48 -2.35 14.04 -5.39
N GLY A 49 -2.12 13.37 -6.53
CA GLY A 49 -1.82 11.93 -6.59
C GLY A 49 -2.91 11.02 -6.03
N GLY A 50 -4.17 11.45 -6.06
CA GLY A 50 -5.29 10.72 -5.46
C GLY A 50 -5.34 10.80 -3.92
N ILE A 51 -4.55 11.68 -3.30
CA ILE A 51 -4.52 11.89 -1.86
C ILE A 51 -5.28 13.19 -1.54
N ARG A 52 -6.36 13.08 -0.73
CA ARG A 52 -7.14 14.26 -0.34
C ARG A 52 -6.28 15.27 0.43
N PRO A 53 -6.18 16.53 -0.01
CA PRO A 53 -5.55 17.59 0.77
C PRO A 53 -6.28 17.75 2.10
N ARG A 54 -5.54 17.90 3.20
CA ARG A 54 -6.16 18.18 4.50
C ARG A 54 -6.84 19.56 4.46
N ALA A 55 -8.09 19.63 4.92
CA ALA A 55 -8.76 20.90 5.12
C ALA A 55 -7.94 21.79 6.07
N ARG A 56 -7.71 23.02 5.65
CA ARG A 56 -6.99 23.99 6.47
C ARG A 56 -7.89 24.47 7.60
N ARG A 57 -7.41 24.34 8.82
CA ARG A 57 -8.11 24.84 10.02
C ARG A 57 -7.38 26.04 10.58
N ARG A 58 -8.13 27.06 11.01
CA ARG A 58 -7.57 28.16 11.77
C ARG A 58 -7.28 27.72 13.19
N SER A 59 -6.21 28.25 13.77
CA SER A 59 -6.02 28.19 15.21
C SER A 59 -7.07 29.07 15.86
N HIS A 60 -7.61 28.66 17.01
CA HIS A 60 -8.54 29.48 17.82
C HIS A 60 -7.91 30.79 18.32
N LEU A 61 -6.58 30.87 18.29
CA LEU A 61 -5.86 32.12 18.64
C LEU A 61 -5.85 33.15 17.50
N THR A 62 -6.17 32.78 16.26
CA THR A 62 -6.20 33.70 15.12
C THR A 62 -7.55 34.39 15.02
N LEU A 63 -7.55 35.65 14.61
CA LEU A 63 -8.79 36.40 14.37
C LEU A 63 -9.63 35.73 13.27
N SER A 64 -10.91 35.57 13.51
CA SER A 64 -11.90 35.10 12.54
C SER A 64 -12.28 36.22 11.56
N LEU A 65 -12.96 35.86 10.45
CA LEU A 65 -13.50 36.88 9.54
C LEU A 65 -14.49 37.80 10.26
N ALA A 66 -15.38 37.24 11.09
CA ALA A 66 -16.36 38.05 11.88
C ALA A 66 -15.67 39.03 12.83
N GLU A 67 -14.60 38.63 13.50
CA GLU A 67 -13.82 39.56 14.34
C GLU A 67 -13.16 40.67 13.51
N ARG A 68 -12.67 40.34 12.29
CA ARG A 68 -12.10 41.33 11.36
C ARG A 68 -13.15 42.30 10.82
N GLU A 69 -14.35 41.81 10.55
CA GLU A 69 -15.46 42.68 10.15
C GLU A 69 -15.86 43.65 11.25
N GLU A 70 -15.86 43.18 12.51
CA GLU A 70 -16.12 44.05 13.66
C GLU A 70 -15.01 45.09 13.82
N ILE A 71 -13.75 44.74 13.66
CA ILE A 71 -12.63 45.67 13.60
C ILE A 71 -12.86 46.71 12.50
N SER A 72 -13.24 46.28 11.30
CA SER A 72 -13.47 47.21 10.17
C SER A 72 -14.61 48.17 10.44
N ARG A 73 -15.74 47.72 11.05
CA ARG A 73 -16.88 48.53 11.43
C ARG A 73 -16.52 49.54 12.52
N SER A 74 -15.81 49.09 13.54
CA SER A 74 -15.38 49.95 14.66
C SER A 74 -14.39 51.04 14.20
N LEU A 75 -13.53 50.73 13.24
CA LEU A 75 -12.65 51.75 12.65
C LEU A 75 -13.41 52.79 11.85
N ALA A 76 -14.47 52.43 11.14
CA ALA A 76 -15.34 53.36 10.44
C ALA A 76 -16.12 54.25 11.43
N ALA A 77 -16.43 53.74 12.62
CA ALA A 77 -17.04 54.49 13.73
C ALA A 77 -16.01 55.28 14.57
N VAL A 78 -14.74 55.37 14.14
CA VAL A 78 -13.65 56.11 14.83
C VAL A 78 -13.40 55.62 16.27
N GLU A 79 -13.72 54.37 16.56
CA GLU A 79 -13.50 53.79 17.89
C GLU A 79 -12.02 53.54 18.20
N SER A 80 -11.66 53.59 19.50
CA SER A 80 -10.31 53.31 19.93
C SER A 80 -9.98 51.80 19.84
N VAL A 81 -8.72 51.44 19.53
CA VAL A 81 -8.24 50.06 19.50
C VAL A 81 -8.49 49.32 20.81
N ARG A 82 -8.44 50.03 21.95
CA ARG A 82 -8.72 49.46 23.28
C ARG A 82 -10.19 49.07 23.44
N CYS A 83 -11.11 49.90 22.93
CA CYS A 83 -12.55 49.61 22.94
C CYS A 83 -12.88 48.36 22.11
N VAL A 84 -12.36 48.30 20.89
CA VAL A 84 -12.50 47.13 19.98
C VAL A 84 -11.93 45.86 20.62
N ALA A 85 -10.76 45.95 21.21
CA ALA A 85 -10.10 44.83 21.86
C ALA A 85 -10.94 44.30 23.05
N LYS A 86 -11.50 45.16 23.86
CA LYS A 86 -12.39 44.80 24.98
C LYS A 86 -13.64 44.09 24.49
N ARG A 87 -14.29 44.62 23.44
CA ARG A 87 -15.49 44.04 22.83
C ARG A 87 -15.22 42.63 22.27
N LEU A 88 -14.10 42.45 21.58
CA LEU A 88 -13.70 41.17 20.99
C LEU A 88 -13.07 40.22 22.00
N LYS A 89 -12.88 40.59 23.24
CA LYS A 89 -12.14 39.81 24.27
C LYS A 89 -10.76 39.37 23.79
N ARG A 90 -10.07 40.26 23.09
CA ARG A 90 -8.72 40.09 22.56
C ARG A 90 -7.77 41.12 23.16
N ALA A 91 -6.47 40.80 23.20
CA ALA A 91 -5.47 41.76 23.62
C ALA A 91 -5.39 42.95 22.64
N ALA A 92 -5.25 44.17 23.14
CA ALA A 92 -5.12 45.37 22.31
C ALA A 92 -3.91 45.28 21.34
N SER A 93 -2.84 44.62 21.76
CA SER A 93 -1.68 44.33 20.94
C SER A 93 -2.01 43.41 19.74
N THR A 94 -3.00 42.52 19.83
CA THR A 94 -3.46 41.68 18.74
C THR A 94 -4.13 42.53 17.66
N ILE A 95 -5.02 43.45 18.05
CA ILE A 95 -5.70 44.36 17.13
C ILE A 95 -4.70 45.32 16.48
N SER A 96 -3.80 45.91 17.27
CA SER A 96 -2.75 46.80 16.73
C SER A 96 -1.86 46.11 15.71
N ARG A 97 -1.42 44.88 16.00
CA ARG A 97 -0.62 44.08 15.04
C ARG A 97 -1.40 43.69 13.80
N GLU A 98 -2.68 43.37 13.92
CA GLU A 98 -3.56 43.08 12.77
C GLU A 98 -3.68 44.29 11.87
N LEU A 99 -3.92 45.48 12.42
CA LEU A 99 -4.01 46.72 11.67
C LEU A 99 -2.68 47.06 10.98
N LEU A 100 -1.57 47.00 11.71
CA LEU A 100 -0.25 47.29 11.16
C LEU A 100 0.10 46.38 9.98
N ARG A 101 -0.24 45.10 10.10
CA ARG A 101 0.04 44.09 9.02
C ARG A 101 -0.82 44.29 7.78
N ASN A 102 -1.92 45.00 7.86
CA ASN A 102 -2.91 45.14 6.79
C ASN A 102 -3.12 46.58 6.34
N GLY A 103 -2.07 47.43 6.44
CA GLY A 103 -2.07 48.80 5.90
C GLY A 103 -2.55 49.90 6.81
N GLY A 104 -2.63 49.61 8.14
CA GLY A 104 -3.05 50.60 9.13
C GLY A 104 -4.57 50.84 9.19
N LYS A 105 -4.99 51.80 9.97
CA LYS A 105 -6.41 52.05 10.23
C LYS A 105 -7.18 52.50 8.98
N THR A 106 -6.59 53.30 8.13
CA THR A 106 -7.24 53.90 6.95
C THR A 106 -7.46 52.91 5.81
N CYS A 107 -6.53 51.98 5.61
CA CYS A 107 -6.54 51.04 4.50
C CYS A 107 -7.09 49.64 4.87
N TYR A 108 -7.44 49.42 6.15
CA TYR A 108 -7.88 48.11 6.65
C TYR A 108 -9.19 47.70 6.00
N ARG A 109 -9.21 46.46 5.47
CA ARG A 109 -10.40 45.77 4.94
C ARG A 109 -10.43 44.35 5.45
N ALA A 110 -11.53 43.96 6.13
CA ALA A 110 -11.66 42.62 6.75
C ALA A 110 -11.40 41.46 5.83
N THR A 111 -11.97 41.48 4.63
CA THR A 111 -11.81 40.41 3.63
C THR A 111 -10.37 40.29 3.17
N LYS A 112 -9.71 41.41 2.79
CA LYS A 112 -8.31 41.42 2.40
C LYS A 112 -7.38 40.93 3.52
N ALA A 113 -7.66 41.40 4.76
CA ALA A 113 -6.90 40.98 5.94
C ALA A 113 -7.06 39.50 6.22
N ASP A 114 -8.25 38.93 5.97
CA ASP A 114 -8.55 37.53 6.12
C ASP A 114 -7.81 36.66 5.07
N GLU A 115 -7.87 37.03 3.82
CA GLU A 115 -7.15 36.41 2.74
C GLU A 115 -5.63 36.43 2.97
N ALA A 116 -5.09 37.59 3.32
CA ALA A 116 -3.67 37.73 3.64
C ALA A 116 -3.25 36.90 4.87
N ALA A 117 -4.13 36.74 5.86
CA ALA A 117 -3.88 35.86 7.00
C ALA A 117 -3.83 34.38 6.59
N TRP A 118 -4.72 33.95 5.69
CA TRP A 118 -4.69 32.60 5.11
C TRP A 118 -3.41 32.35 4.30
N GLU A 119 -2.95 33.36 3.56
CA GLU A 119 -1.72 33.24 2.79
C GLU A 119 -0.48 33.19 3.68
N ARG A 120 -0.37 34.10 4.66
CA ARG A 120 0.71 34.07 5.67
C ARG A 120 0.76 32.76 6.46
N ALA A 121 -0.39 32.13 6.69
CA ALA A 121 -0.48 30.83 7.35
C ALA A 121 -0.03 29.67 6.44
N ARG A 122 0.21 29.91 5.16
CA ARG A 122 0.89 28.95 4.26
C ARG A 122 2.37 28.84 4.63
N ARG A 123 2.67 28.10 5.70
CA ARG A 123 4.04 27.67 5.95
C ARG A 123 4.30 26.38 5.17
N PRO A 124 5.06 26.39 4.10
CA PRO A 124 5.47 25.16 3.43
C PRO A 124 6.29 24.35 4.44
N LYS A 125 5.70 23.29 5.01
CA LYS A 125 6.47 22.34 5.80
C LYS A 125 7.36 21.57 4.84
N THR A 126 8.65 21.71 4.99
CA THR A 126 9.61 20.93 4.23
C THR A 126 9.34 19.45 4.50
N CYS A 127 9.29 18.64 3.44
CA CYS A 127 9.09 17.22 3.56
C CYS A 127 10.27 16.59 4.31
N LYS A 128 10.01 15.68 5.25
CA LYS A 128 11.04 15.02 6.03
C LYS A 128 12.13 14.37 5.15
N LEU A 129 11.71 13.73 4.05
CA LEU A 129 12.63 13.14 3.08
C LEU A 129 13.49 14.19 2.33
N ALA A 130 13.01 15.44 2.22
CA ALA A 130 13.81 16.52 1.63
C ALA A 130 14.79 17.13 2.64
N CYS A 131 14.52 17.01 3.95
CA CYS A 131 15.38 17.51 5.01
C CYS A 131 16.43 16.49 5.47
N ASN A 132 16.23 15.21 5.18
CA ASN A 132 17.11 14.13 5.59
C ASN A 132 17.53 13.29 4.37
N PRO A 133 18.69 13.58 3.76
CA PRO A 133 19.19 12.86 2.59
C PRO A 133 19.45 11.38 2.85
N GLU A 134 19.95 11.01 4.03
CA GLU A 134 20.20 9.61 4.44
C GLU A 134 18.89 8.82 4.41
N LEU A 135 17.83 9.33 5.06
CA LEU A 135 16.50 8.71 5.03
C LEU A 135 15.96 8.61 3.61
N ALA A 136 16.16 9.64 2.78
CA ALA A 136 15.73 9.62 1.39
C ALA A 136 16.45 8.53 0.58
N GLN A 137 17.74 8.34 0.81
CA GLN A 137 18.55 7.31 0.15
C GLN A 137 18.12 5.90 0.59
N ILE A 138 17.92 5.67 1.89
CA ILE A 138 17.42 4.39 2.40
C ILE A 138 16.05 4.06 1.77
N VAL A 139 15.11 5.02 1.78
CA VAL A 139 13.78 4.84 1.19
C VAL A 139 13.87 4.56 -0.31
N ALA A 140 14.72 5.28 -1.05
CA ALA A 140 14.92 5.08 -2.48
C ALA A 140 15.46 3.67 -2.79
N GLY A 141 16.49 3.21 -2.08
CA GLY A 141 17.06 1.87 -2.24
C GLY A 141 16.04 0.76 -1.94
N LYS A 142 15.21 0.92 -0.89
CA LYS A 142 14.16 -0.05 -0.59
C LYS A 142 13.02 -0.03 -1.62
N LEU A 143 12.69 1.13 -2.20
CA LEU A 143 11.73 1.20 -3.32
C LEU A 143 12.30 0.50 -4.56
N GLN A 144 13.56 0.70 -4.90
CA GLN A 144 14.23 0.00 -6.00
C GLN A 144 14.23 -1.53 -5.78
N SER A 145 14.36 -1.99 -4.54
CA SER A 145 14.16 -3.39 -4.15
C SER A 145 12.68 -3.81 -4.16
N GLN A 146 11.80 -2.98 -4.71
CA GLN A 146 10.37 -3.21 -4.87
C GLN A 146 9.58 -3.36 -3.57
N TRP A 147 10.08 -2.84 -2.45
CA TRP A 147 9.32 -2.78 -1.21
C TRP A 147 8.19 -1.75 -1.31
N SER A 148 7.06 -2.04 -0.71
CA SER A 148 5.98 -1.06 -0.64
C SER A 148 6.29 0.03 0.40
N PRO A 149 5.76 1.25 0.26
CA PRO A 149 5.90 2.30 1.27
C PRO A 149 5.47 1.88 2.69
N GLU A 150 4.48 0.97 2.82
CA GLU A 150 4.06 0.44 4.12
C GLU A 150 5.12 -0.48 4.73
N GLN A 151 5.72 -1.35 3.91
CA GLN A 151 6.82 -2.22 4.33
C GLN A 151 8.03 -1.40 4.79
N ILE A 152 8.40 -0.38 4.01
CA ILE A 152 9.52 0.51 4.34
C ILE A 152 9.26 1.24 5.67
N ALA A 153 8.09 1.84 5.83
CA ALA A 153 7.74 2.57 7.05
C ALA A 153 7.73 1.69 8.30
N GLY A 154 7.21 0.48 8.19
CA GLY A 154 7.18 -0.49 9.29
C GLY A 154 8.56 -1.01 9.63
N TRP A 155 9.36 -1.34 8.62
CA TRP A 155 10.74 -1.78 8.80
C TRP A 155 11.62 -0.69 9.43
N LEU A 156 11.54 0.56 8.97
CA LEU A 156 12.27 1.68 9.57
C LEU A 156 11.93 1.87 11.04
N LYS A 157 10.66 1.74 11.41
CA LYS A 157 10.23 1.84 12.81
C LYS A 157 10.79 0.71 13.67
N ARG A 158 10.90 -0.50 13.11
CA ARG A 158 11.45 -1.67 13.82
C ARG A 158 12.97 -1.59 13.93
N THR A 159 13.66 -1.23 12.84
CA THR A 159 15.13 -1.21 12.76
C THR A 159 15.74 -0.04 13.52
N TYR A 160 15.05 1.12 13.52
CA TYR A 160 15.51 2.36 14.15
C TYR A 160 14.52 2.88 15.20
N PRO A 161 14.22 2.13 16.29
CA PRO A 161 13.17 2.50 17.23
C PRO A 161 13.45 3.83 17.95
N GLY A 162 14.72 4.12 18.25
CA GLY A 162 15.16 5.36 18.93
C GLY A 162 15.38 6.55 18.00
N ALA A 163 15.64 6.31 16.71
CA ALA A 163 16.02 7.35 15.74
C ALA A 163 14.79 7.90 15.00
N LYS A 164 14.07 8.83 15.64
CA LYS A 164 12.86 9.45 15.04
C LYS A 164 13.16 10.11 13.69
N ASP A 165 14.39 10.54 13.46
CA ASP A 165 14.80 11.20 12.21
C ASP A 165 14.89 10.22 11.03
N LEU A 166 15.15 8.95 11.29
CA LEU A 166 15.16 7.87 10.31
C LEU A 166 13.78 7.20 10.13
N GLN A 167 12.75 7.64 10.84
CA GLN A 167 11.41 7.09 10.70
C GLN A 167 10.52 7.99 9.83
N VAL A 168 9.74 7.38 8.93
CA VAL A 168 8.80 8.10 8.06
C VAL A 168 7.51 7.28 7.90
N SER A 169 6.37 7.94 7.80
CA SER A 169 5.10 7.26 7.54
C SER A 169 4.97 6.88 6.06
N HIS A 170 4.28 5.78 5.77
CA HIS A 170 3.99 5.37 4.41
C HIS A 170 3.22 6.44 3.61
N GLU A 171 2.36 7.21 4.26
CA GLU A 171 1.66 8.34 3.64
C GLU A 171 2.62 9.45 3.21
N ALA A 172 3.66 9.74 3.99
CA ALA A 172 4.68 10.72 3.61
C ALA A 172 5.49 10.25 2.40
N ILE A 173 5.82 8.95 2.33
CA ILE A 173 6.48 8.36 1.16
C ILE A 173 5.58 8.48 -0.07
N TYR A 174 4.31 8.06 0.02
CA TYR A 174 3.35 8.19 -1.08
C TYR A 174 3.18 9.64 -1.54
N ARG A 175 3.06 10.58 -0.60
CA ARG A 175 2.94 12.01 -0.95
C ARG A 175 4.17 12.51 -1.69
N THR A 176 5.36 12.09 -1.29
CA THR A 176 6.60 12.50 -1.96
C THR A 176 6.70 11.91 -3.37
N LEU A 177 6.25 10.67 -3.56
CA LEU A 177 6.25 10.02 -4.87
C LEU A 177 5.21 10.61 -5.84
N PHE A 178 3.97 10.86 -5.37
CA PHE A 178 2.87 11.26 -6.24
C PHE A 178 2.73 12.78 -6.40
N VAL A 179 3.05 13.56 -5.37
CA VAL A 179 2.87 15.03 -5.38
C VAL A 179 4.16 15.75 -5.75
N GLN A 180 5.30 15.13 -5.59
CA GLN A 180 6.64 15.55 -6.05
C GLN A 180 6.94 17.05 -5.97
N THR A 181 6.66 17.63 -4.87
CA THR A 181 7.15 18.97 -4.62
C THR A 181 8.64 18.89 -4.27
N ARG A 182 9.53 19.14 -5.21
CA ARG A 182 10.96 19.41 -5.02
C ARG A 182 11.94 18.22 -4.95
N GLY A 183 11.66 17.12 -5.66
CA GLY A 183 12.75 16.17 -6.03
C GLY A 183 13.40 15.37 -4.90
N ALA A 184 12.75 15.24 -3.72
CA ALA A 184 13.30 14.42 -2.62
C ALA A 184 13.38 12.92 -2.97
N LEU A 185 12.49 12.46 -3.84
CA LEU A 185 12.53 11.12 -4.44
C LEU A 185 12.35 11.27 -5.95
N LYS A 186 13.10 10.50 -6.73
CA LYS A 186 13.01 10.51 -8.19
C LYS A 186 11.67 9.91 -8.65
N LYS A 187 11.09 10.49 -9.71
CA LYS A 187 9.80 10.05 -10.30
C LYS A 187 9.86 8.61 -10.82
N GLU A 188 10.99 8.20 -11.31
CA GLU A 188 11.27 6.83 -11.77
C GLU A 188 10.99 5.77 -10.69
N LEU A 189 11.09 6.11 -9.41
CA LEU A 189 10.78 5.20 -8.32
C LEU A 189 9.29 4.77 -8.25
N LEU A 190 8.40 5.46 -8.97
CA LEU A 190 7.01 5.03 -9.13
C LEU A 190 6.89 3.69 -9.88
N GLU A 191 7.81 3.40 -10.78
CA GLU A 191 7.83 2.17 -11.59
C GLU A 191 8.08 0.93 -10.71
N HIS A 192 8.75 1.09 -9.58
CA HIS A 192 9.02 0.02 -8.63
C HIS A 192 7.84 -0.30 -7.70
N LEU A 193 6.77 0.48 -7.74
CA LEU A 193 5.56 0.15 -6.99
C LEU A 193 4.79 -1.00 -7.66
N ARG A 194 4.22 -1.90 -6.86
CA ARG A 194 3.42 -3.05 -7.33
C ARG A 194 2.32 -2.67 -8.36
N ARG A 195 1.85 -1.43 -8.32
CA ARG A 195 0.89 -0.87 -9.28
C ARG A 195 1.38 0.48 -9.74
N THR A 196 1.85 0.55 -10.95
CA THR A 196 2.34 1.75 -11.64
C THR A 196 1.16 2.61 -12.12
N ARG A 197 0.47 3.27 -11.20
CA ARG A 197 -0.64 4.18 -11.53
C ARG A 197 -0.25 5.61 -11.19
N GLY A 198 -0.63 6.56 -12.03
CA GLY A 198 -0.42 7.99 -11.78
C GLY A 198 -1.20 8.54 -10.58
N MET A 199 -2.15 7.76 -10.03
CA MET A 199 -2.93 8.10 -8.83
C MET A 199 -3.11 6.89 -7.92
N ARG A 200 -3.05 7.14 -6.61
CA ARG A 200 -3.40 6.16 -5.58
C ARG A 200 -4.91 5.89 -5.60
N ARG A 201 -5.31 4.61 -5.60
CA ARG A 201 -6.72 4.20 -5.40
C ARG A 201 -7.03 3.89 -3.95
N SER A 202 -8.30 3.99 -3.58
CA SER A 202 -8.81 3.50 -2.31
C SER A 202 -8.62 1.99 -2.19
N ARG A 203 -8.36 1.50 -0.96
CA ARG A 203 -8.32 0.06 -0.66
C ARG A 203 -9.69 -0.62 -0.74
N HIS A 204 -10.77 0.14 -0.79
CA HIS A 204 -12.13 -0.38 -0.88
C HIS A 204 -12.55 -0.74 -2.32
N TYR A 205 -11.65 -0.56 -3.29
CA TYR A 205 -11.90 -0.97 -4.68
C TYR A 205 -11.72 -2.49 -4.83
N THR A 206 -12.82 -3.24 -4.86
CA THR A 206 -12.84 -4.72 -4.94
C THR A 206 -13.02 -5.18 -6.39
N GLN A 207 -12.29 -6.24 -6.79
CA GLN A 207 -12.53 -6.98 -8.05
C GLN A 207 -13.12 -8.36 -7.69
N LYS A 208 -14.14 -8.81 -8.43
CA LYS A 208 -14.77 -10.13 -8.28
C LYS A 208 -14.17 -11.12 -9.29
N THR A 209 -13.97 -12.38 -8.90
CA THR A 209 -13.42 -13.47 -9.74
C THR A 209 -14.25 -14.75 -9.63
N PRO A 210 -14.44 -15.57 -10.69
CA PRO A 210 -15.21 -16.83 -10.68
C PRO A 210 -14.38 -18.11 -10.48
N ILE A 211 -15.01 -19.25 -10.21
CA ILE A 211 -14.53 -20.51 -9.61
C ILE A 211 -14.76 -21.72 -10.52
N HIS A 212 -13.84 -22.75 -10.54
CA HIS A 212 -14.06 -24.10 -11.13
C HIS A 212 -13.17 -25.21 -10.54
N GLY A 213 -13.66 -26.49 -10.49
CA GLY A 213 -12.97 -27.79 -10.50
C GLY A 213 -13.19 -28.78 -9.33
N ARG A 214 -13.19 -30.12 -9.59
CA ARG A 214 -13.38 -31.24 -8.61
C ARG A 214 -12.35 -32.36 -8.82
N ILE A 215 -11.78 -32.94 -7.71
CA ILE A 215 -10.85 -34.10 -7.73
C ILE A 215 -11.39 -35.25 -6.89
N VAL A 216 -11.01 -36.50 -7.26
CA VAL A 216 -11.40 -37.77 -6.62
C VAL A 216 -10.32 -38.20 -5.63
N ASP A 217 -10.69 -38.77 -4.46
CA ASP A 217 -9.83 -39.30 -3.38
C ASP A 217 -8.90 -38.29 -2.67
N ALA A 218 -9.27 -37.02 -2.65
CA ALA A 218 -8.55 -36.01 -1.91
C ALA A 218 -8.85 -36.09 -0.41
N VAL A 219 -7.84 -36.16 0.45
CA VAL A 219 -8.01 -35.99 1.90
C VAL A 219 -8.46 -34.56 2.16
N PRO A 220 -9.68 -34.34 2.65
CA PRO A 220 -10.21 -32.99 2.84
C PRO A 220 -9.46 -32.27 3.96
N ILE A 221 -9.38 -30.94 3.83
CA ILE A 221 -8.71 -30.09 4.81
C ILE A 221 -9.30 -30.20 6.22
N GLY A 222 -10.55 -30.64 6.33
CA GLY A 222 -11.23 -30.89 7.63
C GLY A 222 -10.64 -32.08 8.41
N GLU A 223 -9.93 -33.00 7.76
CA GLU A 223 -9.21 -34.11 8.42
C GLU A 223 -7.81 -33.72 8.88
N ARG A 224 -7.44 -32.48 8.67
CA ARG A 224 -6.15 -31.93 9.05
C ARG A 224 -6.09 -31.79 10.58
N PRO A 225 -5.01 -32.27 11.24
CA PRO A 225 -4.83 -32.11 12.68
C PRO A 225 -4.91 -30.61 13.10
N ALA A 226 -5.51 -30.35 14.24
CA ALA A 226 -5.69 -28.97 14.75
C ALA A 226 -4.37 -28.20 14.90
N CYS A 227 -3.24 -28.89 15.14
CA CYS A 227 -1.92 -28.28 15.18
C CYS A 227 -1.50 -27.66 13.85
N ILE A 228 -2.07 -28.09 12.72
CA ILE A 228 -1.81 -27.50 11.40
C ILE A 228 -2.65 -26.24 11.17
N GLU A 229 -3.77 -26.09 11.86
CA GLU A 229 -4.57 -24.86 11.84
C GLU A 229 -3.90 -23.74 12.63
N ASP A 230 -3.10 -24.09 13.62
CA ASP A 230 -2.30 -23.12 14.36
C ASP A 230 -1.16 -22.58 13.48
N TRP A 231 -1.26 -21.30 13.16
CA TRP A 231 -0.26 -20.57 12.38
C TRP A 231 1.06 -20.39 13.12
N ALA A 232 1.16 -20.83 14.36
CA ALA A 232 2.37 -20.74 15.18
C ALA A 232 3.35 -21.89 14.93
N VAL A 233 2.88 -23.01 14.34
CA VAL A 233 3.73 -24.20 14.12
C VAL A 233 4.37 -24.12 12.72
N PRO A 234 5.72 -24.11 12.61
CA PRO A 234 6.41 -24.11 11.32
C PRO A 234 6.37 -25.50 10.65
N GLY A 235 6.60 -25.53 9.34
CA GLY A 235 6.69 -26.75 8.56
C GLY A 235 5.42 -27.10 7.76
N HIS A 236 4.41 -26.25 7.78
CA HIS A 236 3.17 -26.46 7.03
C HIS A 236 3.12 -25.54 5.81
N TRP A 237 3.13 -26.15 4.61
CA TRP A 237 3.23 -25.44 3.34
C TRP A 237 1.90 -25.38 2.60
N GLU A 238 1.70 -24.29 1.89
CA GLU A 238 0.64 -24.12 0.89
C GLU A 238 1.28 -24.09 -0.50
N GLY A 239 0.77 -24.93 -1.41
CA GLY A 239 1.27 -25.00 -2.77
C GLY A 239 0.21 -24.58 -3.80
N ASP A 240 0.69 -24.06 -4.95
CA ASP A 240 -0.14 -23.65 -6.09
C ASP A 240 0.70 -23.58 -7.37
N LEU A 241 0.04 -23.55 -8.53
CA LEU A 241 0.69 -23.27 -9.79
C LEU A 241 0.54 -21.79 -10.19
N LEU A 242 1.62 -21.20 -10.63
CA LEU A 242 1.62 -19.87 -11.24
C LEU A 242 1.76 -20.02 -12.76
N PHE A 243 0.68 -19.76 -13.50
CA PHE A 243 0.65 -19.88 -14.95
C PHE A 243 1.19 -18.62 -15.63
N GLY A 244 2.08 -18.81 -16.62
CA GLY A 244 2.53 -17.80 -17.57
C GLY A 244 1.74 -17.83 -18.87
N ASP A 245 2.36 -17.38 -19.96
CA ASP A 245 1.89 -17.57 -21.34
C ASP A 245 2.42 -18.90 -21.91
N ALA A 246 1.95 -19.28 -23.10
CA ALA A 246 2.38 -20.49 -23.80
C ALA A 246 2.34 -21.78 -22.96
N TYR A 247 1.35 -21.90 -22.05
CA TYR A 247 1.20 -23.01 -21.09
C TYR A 247 2.39 -23.18 -20.12
N SER A 248 3.26 -22.18 -20.02
CA SER A 248 4.37 -22.21 -19.07
C SER A 248 3.87 -22.06 -17.64
N GLN A 249 4.52 -22.74 -16.70
CA GLN A 249 4.11 -22.75 -15.30
C GLN A 249 5.29 -23.03 -14.36
N ILE A 250 5.14 -22.55 -13.13
CA ILE A 250 6.03 -22.86 -12.02
C ILE A 250 5.18 -23.25 -10.80
N ALA A 251 5.71 -24.10 -9.92
CA ALA A 251 5.07 -24.32 -8.63
C ALA A 251 5.55 -23.28 -7.63
N THR A 252 4.62 -22.82 -6.80
CA THR A 252 4.86 -21.91 -5.70
C THR A 252 4.56 -22.62 -4.39
N LEU A 253 5.50 -22.64 -3.48
CA LEU A 253 5.38 -23.21 -2.15
C LEU A 253 5.53 -22.08 -1.13
N VAL A 254 4.59 -21.94 -0.21
CA VAL A 254 4.63 -20.89 0.82
C VAL A 254 4.46 -21.54 2.19
N GLU A 255 5.45 -21.35 3.06
CA GLU A 255 5.37 -21.79 4.44
C GLU A 255 4.41 -20.89 5.22
N ARG A 256 3.49 -21.49 5.99
CA ARG A 256 2.34 -20.78 6.58
C ARG A 256 2.72 -19.86 7.74
N HIS A 257 3.64 -20.28 8.59
CA HIS A 257 4.08 -19.50 9.76
C HIS A 257 4.96 -18.33 9.36
N THR A 258 6.03 -18.61 8.63
CA THR A 258 7.08 -17.65 8.28
C THR A 258 6.77 -16.84 7.02
N ARG A 259 5.81 -17.30 6.20
CA ARG A 259 5.53 -16.74 4.85
C ARG A 259 6.69 -16.91 3.89
N TYR A 260 7.61 -17.81 4.17
CA TYR A 260 8.74 -18.11 3.32
C TYR A 260 8.25 -18.74 2.01
N VAL A 261 8.77 -18.27 0.90
CA VAL A 261 8.38 -18.75 -0.45
C VAL A 261 9.51 -19.48 -1.13
N MET A 262 9.19 -20.59 -1.76
CA MET A 262 10.04 -21.32 -2.67
C MET A 262 9.34 -21.40 -4.03
N LEU A 263 10.12 -21.31 -5.11
CA LEU A 263 9.65 -21.42 -6.47
C LEU A 263 10.32 -22.64 -7.11
N VAL A 264 9.53 -23.49 -7.75
CA VAL A 264 10.02 -24.72 -8.35
C VAL A 264 9.75 -24.69 -9.85
N LYS A 265 10.82 -24.80 -10.63
CA LYS A 265 10.72 -24.94 -12.08
C LYS A 265 10.03 -26.26 -12.43
N LEU A 266 9.05 -26.18 -13.31
CA LEU A 266 8.37 -27.36 -13.86
C LEU A 266 8.68 -27.47 -15.35
N VAL A 267 8.96 -28.67 -15.78
CA VAL A 267 9.21 -28.97 -17.21
C VAL A 267 7.90 -29.19 -17.95
N ASP A 268 6.92 -29.80 -17.26
CA ASP A 268 5.58 -30.06 -17.78
C ASP A 268 4.54 -29.95 -16.65
N LYS A 269 3.26 -29.91 -17.02
CA LYS A 269 2.11 -29.92 -16.10
C LYS A 269 1.62 -31.32 -15.72
N ASP A 270 2.30 -32.36 -16.23
CA ASP A 270 1.96 -33.72 -15.84
C ASP A 270 2.11 -33.93 -14.35
N SER A 271 1.12 -34.55 -13.73
CA SER A 271 1.05 -34.74 -12.29
C SER A 271 2.25 -35.51 -11.70
N TYR A 272 2.84 -36.39 -12.45
CA TYR A 272 4.04 -37.15 -12.04
C TYR A 272 5.28 -36.25 -12.04
N THR A 273 5.42 -35.40 -13.06
CA THR A 273 6.52 -34.45 -13.19
C THR A 273 6.44 -33.39 -12.07
N VAL A 274 5.26 -32.90 -11.78
CA VAL A 274 5.03 -31.93 -10.68
C VAL A 274 5.38 -32.58 -9.35
N ALA A 275 4.84 -33.76 -9.05
CA ALA A 275 5.13 -34.49 -7.80
C ALA A 275 6.63 -34.78 -7.62
N ALA A 276 7.32 -35.21 -8.67
CA ALA A 276 8.76 -35.48 -8.65
C ALA A 276 9.60 -34.21 -8.44
N ALA A 277 9.23 -33.09 -9.05
CA ALA A 277 9.92 -31.81 -8.88
C ALA A 277 9.76 -31.30 -7.45
N LEU A 278 8.53 -31.33 -6.89
CA LEU A 278 8.23 -30.96 -5.52
C LEU A 278 8.96 -31.86 -4.51
N ALA A 279 9.03 -33.19 -4.75
CA ALA A 279 9.73 -34.11 -3.87
C ALA A 279 11.24 -33.82 -3.80
N ARG A 280 11.88 -33.58 -4.95
CA ARG A 280 13.31 -33.20 -4.99
C ARG A 280 13.56 -31.89 -4.20
N HIS A 281 12.66 -30.95 -4.30
CA HIS A 281 12.79 -29.66 -3.63
C HIS A 281 12.53 -29.80 -2.11
N ALA A 282 11.60 -30.65 -1.71
CA ALA A 282 11.32 -30.96 -0.31
C ALA A 282 12.54 -31.55 0.41
N GLN A 283 13.30 -32.42 -0.26
CA GLN A 283 14.52 -33.04 0.30
C GLN A 283 15.66 -32.06 0.57
N THR A 284 15.59 -30.81 0.10
CA THR A 284 16.57 -29.76 0.41
C THR A 284 16.36 -29.12 1.78
N LEU A 285 15.22 -29.39 2.44
CA LEU A 285 14.86 -28.84 3.74
C LEU A 285 14.95 -29.91 4.84
N PRO A 286 15.24 -29.52 6.10
CA PRO A 286 15.06 -30.39 7.24
C PRO A 286 13.61 -30.91 7.32
N GLN A 287 13.42 -32.18 7.71
CA GLN A 287 12.11 -32.82 7.74
C GLN A 287 11.15 -32.10 8.71
N GLU A 288 11.66 -31.53 9.79
CA GLU A 288 10.91 -30.76 10.77
C GLU A 288 10.28 -29.51 10.19
N LEU A 289 10.86 -28.98 9.10
CA LEU A 289 10.39 -27.77 8.42
C LEU A 289 9.54 -28.09 7.17
N TYR A 290 9.25 -29.37 6.90
CA TYR A 290 8.37 -29.75 5.79
C TYR A 290 7.45 -30.91 6.20
N ARG A 291 6.47 -30.61 7.05
CA ARG A 291 5.59 -31.62 7.69
C ARG A 291 4.32 -31.90 6.91
N SER A 292 3.76 -30.93 6.23
CA SER A 292 2.57 -31.13 5.40
C SER A 292 2.53 -30.14 4.23
N LEU A 293 1.85 -30.56 3.17
CA LEU A 293 1.58 -29.73 2.00
C LEU A 293 0.07 -29.61 1.82
N THR A 294 -0.44 -28.38 1.69
CA THR A 294 -1.83 -28.12 1.31
C THR A 294 -1.87 -27.65 -0.14
N TRP A 295 -2.68 -28.29 -0.96
CA TRP A 295 -2.85 -27.99 -2.37
C TRP A 295 -4.32 -27.73 -2.70
N ASP A 296 -4.59 -27.13 -3.87
CA ASP A 296 -5.97 -27.12 -4.35
C ASP A 296 -6.33 -28.48 -4.99
N ARG A 297 -7.58 -28.60 -5.43
CA ARG A 297 -8.02 -29.79 -6.14
C ARG A 297 -7.71 -29.73 -7.64
N GLY A 298 -6.57 -29.19 -8.03
CA GLY A 298 -6.10 -29.17 -9.42
C GLY A 298 -5.59 -30.55 -9.85
N SER A 299 -5.86 -30.97 -11.09
CA SER A 299 -5.46 -32.26 -11.64
C SER A 299 -3.93 -32.48 -11.64
N GLU A 300 -3.16 -31.42 -11.51
CA GLU A 300 -1.70 -31.43 -11.46
C GLU A 300 -1.14 -32.12 -10.20
N MET A 301 -1.93 -32.26 -9.12
CA MET A 301 -1.57 -33.03 -7.93
C MET A 301 -2.27 -34.38 -7.83
N ALA A 302 -2.81 -34.91 -8.92
CA ALA A 302 -3.34 -36.30 -8.96
C ALA A 302 -2.27 -37.33 -8.59
N GLY A 303 -0.97 -37.04 -8.82
CA GLY A 303 0.18 -37.83 -8.38
C GLY A 303 0.59 -37.72 -6.92
N HIS A 304 -0.22 -37.08 -6.04
CA HIS A 304 0.12 -36.79 -4.63
C HIS A 304 0.56 -38.02 -3.80
N LYS A 305 0.01 -39.20 -4.08
CA LYS A 305 0.42 -40.43 -3.39
C LYS A 305 1.91 -40.75 -3.61
N ARG A 306 2.46 -40.50 -4.80
CA ARG A 306 3.89 -40.65 -5.08
C ARG A 306 4.73 -39.65 -4.33
N PHE A 307 4.27 -38.39 -4.27
CA PHE A 307 4.92 -37.35 -3.47
C PHE A 307 5.01 -37.78 -2.00
N THR A 308 3.90 -38.22 -1.40
CA THR A 308 3.86 -38.70 -0.01
C THR A 308 4.78 -39.88 0.21
N VAL A 309 4.80 -40.88 -0.70
CA VAL A 309 5.71 -42.04 -0.62
C VAL A 309 7.19 -41.64 -0.71
N ALA A 310 7.50 -40.62 -1.54
CA ALA A 310 8.88 -40.17 -1.74
C ALA A 310 9.40 -39.26 -0.61
N THR A 311 8.53 -38.61 0.14
CA THR A 311 8.91 -37.54 1.10
C THR A 311 8.44 -37.79 2.52
N ASP A 312 7.54 -38.73 2.74
CA ASP A 312 6.80 -38.96 3.99
C ASP A 312 5.96 -37.73 4.44
N ILE A 313 5.61 -36.85 3.49
CA ILE A 313 4.85 -35.62 3.73
C ILE A 313 3.40 -35.82 3.31
N GLN A 314 2.47 -35.59 4.25
CA GLN A 314 1.05 -35.68 3.96
C GLN A 314 0.55 -34.52 3.14
N VAL A 315 -0.20 -34.79 2.07
CA VAL A 315 -0.85 -33.80 1.22
C VAL A 315 -2.33 -33.68 1.61
N TYR A 316 -2.77 -32.45 1.88
CA TYR A 316 -4.16 -32.08 2.16
C TYR A 316 -4.74 -31.26 1.03
N PHE A 317 -6.01 -31.46 0.71
CA PHE A 317 -6.69 -30.73 -0.36
C PHE A 317 -7.77 -29.80 0.18
N CYS A 318 -7.75 -28.57 -0.31
CA CYS A 318 -8.76 -27.57 0.07
C CYS A 318 -10.17 -28.03 -0.33
N ASP A 319 -11.17 -27.62 0.47
CA ASP A 319 -12.56 -27.83 0.12
C ASP A 319 -12.93 -27.05 -1.15
N PRO A 320 -13.85 -27.59 -1.96
CA PRO A 320 -14.38 -26.86 -3.10
C PRO A 320 -14.97 -25.51 -2.66
N GLN A 321 -14.68 -24.44 -3.39
CA GLN A 321 -15.23 -23.10 -3.15
C GLN A 321 -14.73 -22.39 -1.89
N ASN A 322 -13.69 -22.88 -1.21
CA ASN A 322 -13.11 -22.28 -0.01
C ASN A 322 -11.71 -21.69 -0.25
N PRO A 323 -11.54 -20.67 -1.12
CA PRO A 323 -10.22 -20.12 -1.48
C PRO A 323 -9.47 -19.50 -0.28
N TRP A 324 -10.20 -19.09 0.78
CA TRP A 324 -9.55 -18.54 2.00
C TRP A 324 -8.69 -19.56 2.74
N GLN A 325 -8.87 -20.86 2.50
CA GLN A 325 -8.04 -21.92 3.10
C GLN A 325 -6.59 -21.88 2.61
N ARG A 326 -6.30 -21.17 1.50
CA ARG A 326 -4.97 -20.90 0.92
C ARG A 326 -4.66 -19.41 0.79
N GLY A 327 -5.20 -18.60 1.67
CA GLY A 327 -5.02 -17.13 1.61
C GLY A 327 -3.56 -16.66 1.65
N THR A 328 -2.65 -17.48 2.18
CA THR A 328 -1.21 -17.20 2.19
C THR A 328 -0.62 -17.30 0.79
N ASN A 329 -0.93 -18.36 0.07
CA ASN A 329 -0.39 -18.59 -1.26
C ASN A 329 -0.99 -17.59 -2.27
N GLU A 330 -2.31 -17.37 -2.26
CA GLU A 330 -2.94 -16.37 -3.13
C GLU A 330 -2.32 -14.98 -2.97
N ASN A 331 -2.08 -14.55 -1.74
CA ASN A 331 -1.44 -13.26 -1.49
C ASN A 331 0.00 -13.23 -2.02
N THR A 332 0.75 -14.32 -1.85
CA THR A 332 2.13 -14.45 -2.34
C THR A 332 2.17 -14.51 -3.86
N ASN A 333 1.28 -15.27 -4.51
CA ASN A 333 1.14 -15.29 -5.96
C ASN A 333 0.81 -13.90 -6.50
N GLY A 334 -0.05 -13.15 -5.80
CA GLY A 334 -0.28 -11.75 -6.12
C GLY A 334 0.94 -10.84 -6.00
N LEU A 335 1.94 -11.15 -5.15
CA LEU A 335 3.22 -10.44 -5.08
C LEU A 335 4.19 -10.91 -6.17
N LEU A 336 4.21 -12.21 -6.47
CA LEU A 336 5.03 -12.79 -7.55
C LEU A 336 4.68 -12.17 -8.90
N ARG A 337 3.43 -11.77 -9.14
CA ARG A 337 3.01 -11.09 -10.37
C ARG A 337 3.70 -9.74 -10.62
N GLN A 338 4.45 -9.23 -9.66
CA GLN A 338 5.32 -8.07 -9.86
C GLN A 338 6.60 -8.44 -10.63
N TYR A 339 7.07 -9.67 -10.48
CA TYR A 339 8.25 -10.22 -11.16
C TYR A 339 7.88 -11.05 -12.40
N LEU A 340 6.78 -11.78 -12.29
CA LEU A 340 6.25 -12.69 -13.31
C LEU A 340 4.83 -12.23 -13.69
N PRO A 341 4.69 -11.14 -14.50
CA PRO A 341 3.40 -10.63 -14.91
C PRO A 341 2.61 -11.66 -15.72
N LYS A 342 1.27 -11.53 -15.72
CA LYS A 342 0.41 -12.37 -16.56
C LYS A 342 0.73 -12.11 -18.04
N GLY A 343 0.75 -13.18 -18.84
CA GLY A 343 1.11 -13.09 -20.25
C GLY A 343 2.63 -13.08 -20.53
N LEU A 344 3.47 -13.30 -19.51
CA LEU A 344 4.89 -13.55 -19.67
C LEU A 344 5.10 -15.06 -19.85
N ASP A 345 5.88 -15.45 -20.84
CA ASP A 345 6.39 -16.83 -20.93
C ASP A 345 7.45 -17.05 -19.85
N ILE A 346 7.17 -17.94 -18.91
CA ILE A 346 8.04 -18.26 -17.78
C ILE A 346 8.84 -19.57 -17.98
N SER A 347 8.70 -20.24 -19.12
CA SER A 347 9.42 -21.50 -19.42
C SER A 347 10.93 -21.30 -19.51
N GLY A 348 11.37 -20.13 -19.98
CA GLY A 348 12.78 -19.79 -20.15
C GLY A 348 13.54 -19.52 -18.84
N TYR A 349 12.86 -19.33 -17.71
CA TYR A 349 13.53 -19.09 -16.44
C TYR A 349 14.27 -20.33 -15.94
N SER A 350 15.52 -20.18 -15.53
CA SER A 350 16.27 -21.18 -14.80
C SER A 350 15.80 -21.31 -13.35
N GLN A 351 16.14 -22.40 -12.65
CA GLN A 351 15.86 -22.53 -11.22
C GLN A 351 16.56 -21.43 -10.43
N ASP A 352 17.81 -21.09 -10.77
CA ASP A 352 18.58 -20.03 -10.09
C ASP A 352 17.92 -18.66 -10.20
N GLU A 353 17.30 -18.33 -11.35
CA GLU A 353 16.55 -17.09 -11.53
C GLU A 353 15.28 -17.09 -10.71
N LEU A 354 14.57 -18.21 -10.61
CA LEU A 354 13.41 -18.36 -9.74
C LEU A 354 13.79 -18.22 -8.26
N ASP A 355 14.91 -18.83 -7.86
CA ASP A 355 15.44 -18.72 -6.49
C ASP A 355 15.85 -17.27 -6.16
N ALA A 356 16.40 -16.53 -7.12
CA ALA A 356 16.69 -15.11 -6.95
C ALA A 356 15.42 -14.28 -6.76
N ILE A 357 14.32 -14.61 -7.46
CA ILE A 357 13.01 -13.96 -7.27
C ILE A 357 12.44 -14.33 -5.90
N ALA A 358 12.49 -15.61 -5.50
CA ALA A 358 12.04 -16.06 -4.19
C ALA A 358 12.80 -15.34 -3.06
N ARG A 359 14.12 -15.22 -3.16
CA ARG A 359 14.98 -14.50 -2.23
C ARG A 359 14.56 -13.05 -2.08
N LYS A 360 14.35 -12.33 -3.17
CA LYS A 360 13.84 -10.94 -3.14
C LYS A 360 12.50 -10.81 -2.39
N LEU A 361 11.61 -11.79 -2.52
CA LEU A 361 10.34 -11.82 -1.78
C LEU A 361 10.52 -12.17 -0.31
N ASN A 362 11.42 -13.09 0.00
CA ASN A 362 11.73 -13.54 1.36
C ASN A 362 12.45 -12.47 2.18
N GLU A 363 13.14 -11.54 1.53
CA GLU A 363 13.77 -10.38 2.15
C GLU A 363 12.81 -9.19 2.36
N ARG A 364 11.56 -9.27 1.88
CA ARG A 364 10.58 -8.19 2.09
C ARG A 364 9.86 -8.32 3.42
N PRO A 365 9.82 -7.27 4.25
CA PRO A 365 9.09 -7.28 5.51
C PRO A 365 7.60 -7.56 5.30
N ARG A 366 7.00 -8.31 6.21
CA ARG A 366 5.58 -8.61 6.21
C ARG A 366 4.90 -7.96 7.41
N LYS A 367 3.80 -7.26 7.17
CA LYS A 367 3.01 -6.66 8.25
C LYS A 367 2.49 -7.69 9.24
N THR A 368 2.09 -8.86 8.72
CA THR A 368 1.63 -10.00 9.52
C THR A 368 2.72 -10.60 10.42
N LEU A 369 3.99 -10.38 10.09
CA LEU A 369 5.15 -10.78 10.88
C LEU A 369 5.75 -9.62 11.70
N GLY A 370 4.97 -8.58 12.01
CA GLY A 370 5.47 -7.40 12.72
C GLY A 370 6.57 -6.65 11.97
N TYR A 371 6.54 -6.69 10.65
CA TYR A 371 7.56 -6.14 9.74
C TYR A 371 8.92 -6.84 9.81
N ARG A 372 8.95 -8.09 10.27
CA ARG A 372 10.06 -9.01 10.03
C ARG A 372 9.98 -9.56 8.60
N THR A 373 11.11 -10.05 8.09
CA THR A 373 11.16 -10.70 6.79
C THR A 373 10.84 -12.19 6.92
N PRO A 374 10.25 -12.83 5.88
CA PRO A 374 10.12 -14.29 5.84
C PRO A 374 11.44 -15.02 6.07
N ALA A 375 12.54 -14.53 5.51
CA ALA A 375 13.87 -15.13 5.70
C ALA A 375 14.34 -15.08 7.17
N GLU A 376 14.15 -13.94 7.87
CA GLU A 376 14.46 -13.85 9.30
C GLU A 376 13.68 -14.88 10.12
N MET A 377 12.37 -14.99 9.86
CA MET A 377 11.50 -15.92 10.57
C MET A 377 11.86 -17.37 10.27
N PHE A 378 12.13 -17.70 9.01
CA PHE A 378 12.47 -19.06 8.59
C PHE A 378 13.82 -19.49 9.18
N ASN A 379 14.83 -18.63 9.12
CA ASN A 379 16.14 -18.92 9.70
C ASN A 379 16.08 -19.15 11.23
N GLU A 380 15.20 -18.47 11.95
CA GLU A 380 14.98 -18.75 13.38
C GLU A 380 14.36 -20.12 13.60
N CYS A 381 13.43 -20.55 12.73
CA CYS A 381 12.88 -21.90 12.78
C CYS A 381 13.96 -22.95 12.50
N VAL A 382 14.82 -22.73 11.49
CA VAL A 382 15.96 -23.62 11.20
C VAL A 382 16.89 -23.71 12.41
N ALA A 383 17.25 -22.58 13.03
CA ALA A 383 18.12 -22.55 14.20
C ALA A 383 17.52 -23.22 15.43
N SER A 384 16.20 -23.35 15.51
CA SER A 384 15.51 -24.00 16.65
C SER A 384 15.33 -25.50 16.47
N THR A 385 15.58 -26.04 15.27
CA THR A 385 15.47 -27.48 14.94
C THR A 385 16.81 -28.20 14.92
N GLY A 386 17.94 -27.50 15.01
CA GLY A 386 19.30 -28.05 15.14
C GLY A 386 19.81 -27.81 16.54
#